data_c119c098e5f370f994b26b8b534bdbe8
#
_entry.id   c119c098e5f370f994b26b8b534bdbe8
#
_cell.length_a   1.000
_cell.length_b   1.000
_cell.length_c   1.000
_cell.angle_alpha   90.00
_cell.angle_beta   90.00
_cell.angle_gamma   90.00
#
_symmetry.space_group_name_H-M   'P 1'
#
loop_
_entity.id
_entity.type
_entity.pdbx_description
1 polymer ?
#
loop_
_entity_poly.entity_id
_entity_poly.type
_entity_poly.pdbx_seq_one_letter_code
_entity_poly.pdbx_strand_id
1 'polypeptide(L)'
;HHLFEITILCISVAVFSATFDISIDAFRRQILPDLELGLGNSIHVNAYRISSLIPGSLSLMLADLLSWNFAFLVTSAFFIAGIIMTLFVKEPQISPQLKETGHSRFTAPFLEFFSRNGIKNSFFILLFMLTYKLGDSMATSLATPFYIDLGFSLTDIGLVAKNAALWTSIIGGIIGGIIMIRIGINKALWIFGLIPVSYTRLRA
;
A
#
# COMPACT_ATOMS: atom_id res chain seq x y z
N HIS A 1 0.54 1.16 -31.47
CA HIS A 1 0.87 2.52 -31.03
C HIS A 1 0.35 2.84 -29.63
N HIS A 2 -0.82 2.38 -29.24
CA HIS A 2 -1.43 2.70 -27.94
C HIS A 2 -0.73 2.07 -26.72
N LEU A 3 -0.05 0.94 -26.86
CA LEU A 3 0.65 0.29 -25.72
C LEU A 3 1.75 1.17 -25.11
N PHE A 4 2.48 1.89 -25.94
CA PHE A 4 3.54 2.78 -25.47
C PHE A 4 2.98 3.99 -24.71
N GLU A 5 1.90 4.58 -25.20
CA GLU A 5 1.20 5.69 -24.53
C GLU A 5 0.62 5.25 -23.19
N ILE A 6 -0.03 4.08 -23.15
CA ILE A 6 -0.57 3.50 -21.92
C ILE A 6 0.56 3.24 -20.90
N THR A 7 1.71 2.72 -21.35
CA THR A 7 2.86 2.45 -20.47
C THR A 7 3.38 3.76 -19.85
N ILE A 8 3.53 4.82 -20.64
CA ILE A 8 3.97 6.13 -20.12
C ILE A 8 2.99 6.68 -19.10
N LEU A 9 1.69 6.60 -19.39
CA LEU A 9 0.65 7.05 -18.47
C LEU A 9 0.69 6.25 -17.16
N CYS A 10 0.81 4.93 -17.23
CA CYS A 10 0.94 4.07 -16.04
C CYS A 10 2.17 4.41 -15.20
N ILE A 11 3.32 4.62 -15.83
CA ILE A 11 4.55 5.04 -15.13
C ILE A 11 4.35 6.41 -14.48
N SER A 12 3.75 7.36 -15.18
CA SER A 12 3.49 8.70 -14.65
C SER A 12 2.57 8.63 -13.42
N VAL A 13 1.48 7.90 -13.51
CA VAL A 13 0.56 7.69 -12.38
C VAL A 13 1.27 7.02 -11.21
N ALA A 14 2.12 6.01 -11.45
CA ALA A 14 2.88 5.33 -10.41
C ALA A 14 3.85 6.28 -9.69
N VAL A 15 4.56 7.15 -10.43
CA VAL A 15 5.47 8.15 -9.85
C VAL A 15 4.71 9.16 -8.99
N PHE A 16 3.59 9.71 -9.49
CA PHE A 16 2.77 10.64 -8.72
C PHE A 16 2.17 9.98 -7.48
N SER A 17 1.67 8.75 -7.59
CA SER A 17 1.14 7.98 -6.46
C SER A 17 2.22 7.74 -5.39
N ALA A 18 3.41 7.30 -5.76
CA ALA A 18 4.50 7.09 -4.83
C ALA A 18 4.93 8.40 -4.13
N THR A 19 4.97 9.51 -4.86
CA THR A 19 5.29 10.83 -4.29
C THR A 19 4.22 11.28 -3.30
N PHE A 20 2.95 11.02 -3.62
CA PHE A 20 1.82 11.32 -2.74
C PHE A 20 1.86 10.51 -1.45
N ASP A 21 2.15 9.20 -1.54
CA ASP A 21 2.29 8.32 -0.37
C ASP A 21 3.38 8.80 0.58
N ILE A 22 4.56 9.18 0.04
CA ILE A 22 5.66 9.75 0.84
C ILE A 22 5.20 11.04 1.54
N SER A 23 4.46 11.90 0.84
CA SER A 23 3.98 13.17 1.39
C SER A 23 2.97 12.95 2.52
N ILE A 24 2.05 11.99 2.38
CA ILE A 24 1.09 11.62 3.43
C ILE A 24 1.82 11.04 4.65
N ASP A 25 2.79 10.17 4.44
CA ASP A 25 3.55 9.57 5.54
C ASP A 25 4.37 10.62 6.31
N ALA A 26 4.99 11.56 5.59
CA ALA A 26 5.70 12.68 6.20
C ALA A 26 4.75 13.59 7.00
N PHE A 27 3.60 13.96 6.41
CA PHE A 27 2.58 14.77 7.05
C PHE A 27 2.06 14.11 8.33
N ARG A 28 1.70 12.82 8.27
CA ARG A 28 1.24 12.04 9.43
C ARG A 28 2.27 12.03 10.56
N ARG A 29 3.55 11.86 10.22
CA ARG A 29 4.64 11.88 11.20
C ARG A 29 4.81 13.23 11.87
N GLN A 30 4.50 14.33 11.17
CA GLN A 30 4.63 15.69 11.69
C GLN A 30 3.46 16.11 12.59
N ILE A 31 2.24 15.65 12.29
CA ILE A 31 1.04 16.07 13.04
C ILE A 31 0.76 15.21 14.28
N LEU A 32 1.26 13.96 14.31
CA LEU A 32 0.99 13.04 15.42
C LEU A 32 2.13 13.04 16.45
N PRO A 33 1.81 13.20 17.75
CA PRO A 33 2.76 12.95 18.82
C PRO A 33 3.24 11.50 18.82
N ASP A 34 4.43 11.23 19.34
CA ASP A 34 5.02 9.89 19.36
C ASP A 34 4.12 8.84 20.04
N LEU A 35 3.38 9.23 21.08
CA LEU A 35 2.44 8.35 21.78
C LEU A 35 1.23 7.94 20.92
N GLU A 36 0.82 8.78 19.98
CA GLU A 36 -0.36 8.55 19.13
C GLU A 36 -0.02 7.94 17.76
N LEU A 37 1.26 7.80 17.43
CA LEU A 37 1.69 7.26 16.14
C LEU A 37 1.13 5.85 15.87
N GLY A 38 1.07 5.01 16.91
CA GLY A 38 0.51 3.66 16.77
C GLY A 38 -0.96 3.67 16.38
N LEU A 39 -1.76 4.50 17.06
CA LEU A 39 -3.19 4.66 16.76
C LEU A 39 -3.38 5.29 15.38
N GLY A 40 -2.67 6.37 15.08
CA GLY A 40 -2.74 7.04 13.78
C GLY A 40 -2.35 6.13 12.63
N ASN A 41 -1.35 5.26 12.81
CA ASN A 41 -0.99 4.25 11.81
C ASN A 41 -2.11 3.21 11.61
N SER A 42 -2.74 2.75 12.68
CA SER A 42 -3.88 1.82 12.60
C SER A 42 -5.05 2.44 11.84
N ILE A 43 -5.39 3.69 12.11
CA ILE A 43 -6.44 4.43 11.40
C ILE A 43 -6.09 4.54 9.91
N HIS A 44 -4.87 4.94 9.59
CA HIS A 44 -4.39 5.07 8.21
C HIS A 44 -4.49 3.75 7.43
N VAL A 45 -3.99 2.65 8.02
CA VAL A 45 -4.04 1.32 7.38
C VAL A 45 -5.48 0.85 7.16
N ASN A 46 -6.37 1.06 8.14
CA ASN A 46 -7.78 0.70 7.98
C ASN A 46 -8.50 1.58 6.95
N ALA A 47 -8.24 2.89 6.94
CA ALA A 47 -8.76 3.79 5.91
C ALA A 47 -8.29 3.38 4.50
N TYR A 48 -7.01 3.04 4.34
CA TYR A 48 -6.47 2.51 3.09
C TYR A 48 -7.19 1.24 2.63
N ARG A 49 -7.42 0.29 3.55
CA ARG A 49 -8.15 -0.96 3.25
C ARG A 49 -9.59 -0.69 2.81
N ILE A 50 -10.30 0.20 3.51
CA ILE A 50 -11.68 0.57 3.14
C ILE A 50 -11.70 1.28 1.79
N SER A 51 -10.82 2.25 1.57
CA SER A 51 -10.76 2.99 0.31
C SER A 51 -10.39 2.10 -0.89
N SER A 52 -9.66 1.01 -0.66
CA SER A 52 -9.33 0.04 -1.72
C SER A 52 -10.54 -0.69 -2.30
N LEU A 53 -11.70 -0.66 -1.64
CA LEU A 53 -12.96 -1.16 -2.19
C LEU A 53 -13.46 -0.33 -3.38
N ILE A 54 -13.11 0.95 -3.45
CA ILE A 54 -13.51 1.82 -4.57
C ILE A 54 -12.90 1.32 -5.88
N PRO A 55 -11.57 1.25 -6.05
CA PRO A 55 -10.97 0.71 -7.26
C PRO A 55 -11.12 -0.80 -7.40
N GLY A 56 -11.18 -1.53 -6.29
CA GLY A 56 -11.21 -2.99 -6.30
C GLY A 56 -12.60 -3.61 -6.45
N SER A 57 -13.63 -3.04 -5.87
CA SER A 57 -14.99 -3.59 -5.89
C SER A 57 -15.90 -2.74 -6.76
N LEU A 58 -16.06 -1.47 -6.43
CA LEU A 58 -16.98 -0.57 -7.14
C LEU A 58 -16.62 -0.43 -8.63
N SER A 59 -15.34 -0.24 -8.97
CA SER A 59 -14.91 -0.11 -10.36
C SER A 59 -15.19 -1.37 -11.19
N LEU A 60 -14.96 -2.56 -10.62
CA LEU A 60 -15.23 -3.81 -11.32
C LEU A 60 -16.74 -4.00 -11.56
N MET A 61 -17.57 -3.71 -10.57
CA MET A 61 -19.04 -3.76 -10.73
C MET A 61 -19.53 -2.77 -11.79
N LEU A 62 -19.03 -1.53 -11.78
CA LEU A 62 -19.39 -0.53 -12.77
C LEU A 62 -18.92 -0.90 -14.17
N ALA A 63 -17.76 -1.52 -14.29
CA ALA A 63 -17.24 -1.98 -15.59
C ALA A 63 -18.06 -3.12 -16.18
N ASP A 64 -18.59 -4.01 -15.33
CA ASP A 64 -19.43 -5.13 -15.73
C ASP A 64 -20.85 -4.69 -16.13
N LEU A 65 -21.43 -3.77 -15.34
CA LEU A 65 -22.82 -3.32 -15.53
C LEU A 65 -22.96 -2.21 -16.58
N LEU A 66 -21.96 -1.37 -16.77
CA LEU A 66 -22.02 -0.19 -17.64
C LEU A 66 -20.90 -0.20 -18.69
N SER A 67 -19.72 0.32 -18.34
CA SER A 67 -18.55 0.32 -19.20
C SER A 67 -17.28 0.71 -18.42
N TRP A 68 -16.11 0.36 -18.93
CA TRP A 68 -14.82 0.76 -18.37
C TRP A 68 -14.63 2.28 -18.31
N ASN A 69 -15.08 3.01 -19.34
CA ASN A 69 -14.98 4.46 -19.36
C ASN A 69 -15.76 5.11 -18.20
N PHE A 70 -16.96 4.60 -17.93
CA PHE A 70 -17.78 5.09 -16.85
C PHE A 70 -17.19 4.71 -15.47
N ALA A 71 -16.68 3.49 -15.34
CA ALA A 71 -16.00 3.03 -14.13
C ALA A 71 -14.80 3.92 -13.78
N PHE A 72 -13.96 4.26 -14.76
CA PHE A 72 -12.83 5.18 -14.55
C PHE A 72 -13.27 6.61 -14.22
N LEU A 73 -14.32 7.12 -14.85
CA LEU A 73 -14.86 8.44 -14.56
C LEU A 73 -15.35 8.54 -13.10
N VAL A 74 -16.13 7.56 -12.65
CA VAL A 74 -16.64 7.51 -11.27
C VAL A 74 -15.48 7.36 -10.28
N THR A 75 -14.54 6.46 -10.55
CA THR A 75 -13.39 6.25 -9.67
C THR A 75 -12.53 7.52 -9.58
N SER A 76 -12.33 8.22 -10.68
CA SER A 76 -11.59 9.49 -10.68
C SER A 76 -12.30 10.61 -9.91
N ALA A 77 -13.63 10.59 -9.86
CA ALA A 77 -14.38 11.58 -9.09
C ALA A 77 -14.07 11.53 -7.56
N PHE A 78 -13.67 10.36 -7.03
CA PHE A 78 -13.25 10.26 -5.64
C PHE A 78 -11.95 11.04 -5.34
N PHE A 79 -11.11 11.29 -6.34
CA PHE A 79 -9.92 12.15 -6.16
C PHE A 79 -10.29 13.61 -5.87
N ILE A 80 -11.46 14.06 -6.34
CA ILE A 80 -11.94 15.42 -6.07
C ILE A 80 -12.11 15.64 -4.56
N ALA A 81 -12.63 14.66 -3.84
CA ALA A 81 -12.74 14.72 -2.39
C ALA A 81 -11.37 14.86 -1.72
N GLY A 82 -10.36 14.11 -2.19
CA GLY A 82 -8.98 14.22 -1.72
C GLY A 82 -8.36 15.59 -1.99
N ILE A 83 -8.58 16.15 -3.20
CA ILE A 83 -8.12 17.48 -3.57
C ILE A 83 -8.75 18.55 -2.66
N ILE A 84 -10.08 18.51 -2.48
CA ILE A 84 -10.80 19.42 -1.61
C ILE A 84 -10.25 19.35 -0.18
N MET A 85 -10.08 18.13 0.35
CA MET A 85 -9.53 17.94 1.69
C MET A 85 -8.12 18.53 1.81
N THR A 86 -7.25 18.33 0.82
CA THR A 86 -5.89 18.86 0.81
C THR A 86 -5.85 20.39 0.83
N LEU A 87 -6.82 21.05 0.17
CA LEU A 87 -6.93 22.51 0.17
C LEU A 87 -7.34 23.09 1.54
N PHE A 88 -8.07 22.32 2.36
CA PHE A 88 -8.51 22.77 3.69
C PHE A 88 -7.57 22.37 4.82
N VAL A 89 -6.69 21.40 4.62
CA VAL A 89 -5.73 20.98 5.63
C VAL A 89 -4.64 22.02 5.79
N LYS A 90 -4.45 22.48 7.03
CA LYS A 90 -3.37 23.42 7.35
C LYS A 90 -2.03 22.71 7.40
N GLU A 91 -1.04 23.27 6.74
CA GLU A 91 0.31 22.77 6.79
C GLU A 91 0.89 22.88 8.21
N PRO A 92 1.47 21.81 8.78
CA PRO A 92 2.08 21.86 10.09
C PRO A 92 3.27 22.81 10.10
N GLN A 93 3.40 23.61 11.16
CA GLN A 93 4.52 24.51 11.30
C GLN A 93 5.81 23.69 11.53
N ILE A 94 6.71 23.72 10.56
CA ILE A 94 8.01 23.05 10.66
C ILE A 94 8.87 23.82 11.66
N SER A 95 9.31 23.15 12.72
CA SER A 95 10.28 23.74 13.66
C SER A 95 11.52 24.24 12.93
N PRO A 96 12.01 25.44 13.25
CA PRO A 96 13.15 26.05 12.57
C PRO A 96 14.44 25.22 12.54
N GLN A 97 14.55 24.23 13.45
CA GLN A 97 15.71 23.34 13.58
C GLN A 97 15.90 22.37 12.41
N LEU A 98 14.90 22.20 11.54
CA LEU A 98 14.96 21.32 10.35
C LEU A 98 15.28 22.08 9.07
N LYS A 99 15.65 23.36 9.14
CA LYS A 99 16.13 24.13 7.98
C LYS A 99 17.60 23.81 7.65
N GLU A 100 17.89 22.54 7.46
CA GLU A 100 19.14 22.16 6.81
C GLU A 100 19.04 22.41 5.30
N THR A 101 20.08 23.02 4.77
CA THR A 101 20.15 23.53 3.41
C THR A 101 20.21 22.43 2.34
N GLY A 102 19.29 22.46 1.41
CA GLY A 102 19.39 21.97 0.03
C GLY A 102 19.70 20.46 -0.16
N HIS A 103 20.90 20.16 -0.54
CA HIS A 103 21.32 18.79 -0.97
C HIS A 103 21.41 17.78 0.17
N SER A 104 21.63 18.23 1.41
CA SER A 104 21.72 17.39 2.62
C SER A 104 20.39 16.66 2.94
N ARG A 105 19.25 17.26 2.60
CA ARG A 105 17.92 16.69 2.92
C ARG A 105 17.64 15.36 2.22
N PHE A 106 18.09 15.19 0.97
CA PHE A 106 17.84 13.97 0.22
C PHE A 106 18.84 12.87 0.54
N THR A 107 20.09 13.24 0.81
CA THR A 107 21.17 12.29 1.03
C THR A 107 21.34 11.90 2.49
N ALA A 108 21.01 12.80 3.43
CA ALA A 108 21.18 12.56 4.87
C ALA A 108 20.46 11.28 5.36
N PRO A 109 19.19 11.00 5.02
CA PRO A 109 18.52 9.77 5.48
C PRO A 109 19.20 8.49 4.97
N PHE A 110 19.70 8.52 3.73
CA PHE A 110 20.43 7.38 3.17
C PHE A 110 21.78 7.19 3.85
N LEU A 111 22.53 8.27 4.03
CA LEU A 111 23.83 8.23 4.73
C LEU A 111 23.67 7.76 6.17
N GLU A 112 22.66 8.25 6.88
CA GLU A 112 22.37 7.82 8.24
C GLU A 112 22.01 6.32 8.28
N PHE A 113 21.14 5.84 7.38
CA PHE A 113 20.76 4.44 7.31
C PHE A 113 21.96 3.53 7.06
N PHE A 114 22.84 3.89 6.11
CA PHE A 114 24.04 3.13 5.81
C PHE A 114 25.11 3.24 6.90
N SER A 115 25.27 4.40 7.53
CA SER A 115 26.23 4.58 8.61
C SER A 115 25.84 3.82 9.87
N ARG A 116 24.54 3.79 10.18
CA ARG A 116 24.00 3.14 11.37
C ARG A 116 24.05 1.62 11.32
N ASN A 117 23.78 1.03 10.17
CA ASN A 117 23.68 -0.43 10.03
C ASN A 117 24.92 -1.05 9.36
N GLY A 118 25.79 -0.24 8.77
CA GLY A 118 26.86 -0.70 7.88
C GLY A 118 26.33 -1.13 6.50
N ILE A 119 27.13 -0.97 5.46
CA ILE A 119 26.72 -1.18 4.06
C ILE A 119 26.17 -2.60 3.82
N LYS A 120 26.82 -3.63 4.35
CA LYS A 120 26.41 -5.01 4.18
C LYS A 120 25.04 -5.32 4.77
N ASN A 121 24.81 -4.92 6.01
CA ASN A 121 23.52 -5.15 6.71
C ASN A 121 22.41 -4.32 6.08
N SER A 122 22.69 -3.06 5.71
CA SER A 122 21.74 -2.20 5.01
C SER A 122 21.28 -2.83 3.69
N PHE A 123 22.22 -3.40 2.92
CA PHE A 123 21.90 -4.09 1.67
C PHE A 123 20.97 -5.30 1.91
N PHE A 124 21.28 -6.14 2.91
CA PHE A 124 20.42 -7.29 3.23
C PHE A 124 19.03 -6.87 3.71
N ILE A 125 18.92 -5.80 4.50
CA ILE A 125 17.62 -5.27 4.94
C ILE A 125 16.81 -4.81 3.73
N LEU A 126 17.40 -4.02 2.83
CA LEU A 126 16.73 -3.55 1.62
C LEU A 126 16.33 -4.70 0.69
N LEU A 127 17.21 -5.67 0.50
CA LEU A 127 16.93 -6.85 -0.33
C LEU A 127 15.77 -7.67 0.26
N PHE A 128 15.76 -7.87 1.57
CA PHE A 128 14.67 -8.56 2.28
C PHE A 128 13.34 -7.81 2.10
N MET A 129 13.33 -6.49 2.32
CA MET A 129 12.12 -5.67 2.14
C MET A 129 11.61 -5.72 0.70
N LEU A 130 12.51 -5.65 -0.28
CA LEU A 130 12.16 -5.71 -1.69
C LEU A 130 11.55 -7.06 -2.07
N THR A 131 12.22 -8.17 -1.72
CA THR A 131 11.76 -9.51 -2.07
C THR A 131 10.45 -9.87 -1.37
N TYR A 132 10.29 -9.48 -0.12
CA TYR A 132 9.04 -9.68 0.64
C TYR A 132 7.87 -8.93 -0.01
N LYS A 133 8.08 -7.66 -0.36
CA LYS A 133 7.05 -6.83 -0.99
C LYS A 133 6.73 -7.25 -2.42
N LEU A 134 7.73 -7.70 -3.19
CA LEU A 134 7.51 -8.20 -4.55
C LEU A 134 6.58 -9.41 -4.56
N GLY A 135 6.80 -10.39 -3.67
CA GLY A 135 5.95 -11.59 -3.58
C GLY A 135 4.48 -11.24 -3.32
N ASP A 136 4.22 -10.37 -2.35
CA ASP A 136 2.88 -9.89 -2.04
C ASP A 136 2.23 -9.12 -3.20
N SER A 137 2.98 -8.22 -3.82
CA SER A 137 2.49 -7.42 -4.96
C SER A 137 2.18 -8.27 -6.18
N MET A 138 3.02 -9.25 -6.51
CA MET A 138 2.78 -10.17 -7.63
C MET A 138 1.54 -11.04 -7.39
N ALA A 139 1.40 -11.61 -6.20
CA ALA A 139 0.23 -12.41 -5.86
C ALA A 139 -1.08 -11.59 -5.96
N THR A 140 -1.06 -10.37 -5.46
CA THR A 140 -2.23 -9.47 -5.51
C THR A 140 -2.57 -9.04 -6.94
N SER A 141 -1.57 -8.73 -7.76
CA SER A 141 -1.77 -8.28 -9.14
C SER A 141 -2.31 -9.39 -10.04
N LEU A 142 -1.90 -10.63 -9.82
CA LEU A 142 -2.32 -11.77 -10.60
C LEU A 142 -3.68 -12.36 -10.16
N ALA A 143 -4.17 -12.00 -8.98
CA ALA A 143 -5.41 -12.56 -8.45
C ALA A 143 -6.63 -12.26 -9.34
N THR A 144 -6.80 -11.01 -9.79
CA THR A 144 -7.95 -10.62 -10.62
C THR A 144 -7.93 -11.30 -12.00
N PRO A 145 -6.85 -11.28 -12.79
CA PRO A 145 -6.74 -12.06 -14.03
C PRO A 145 -7.04 -13.55 -13.83
N PHE A 146 -6.50 -14.15 -12.77
CA PHE A 146 -6.73 -15.55 -12.45
C PHE A 146 -8.22 -15.86 -12.22
N TYR A 147 -8.97 -15.02 -11.52
CA TYR A 147 -10.41 -15.21 -11.34
C TYR A 147 -11.18 -15.07 -12.66
N ILE A 148 -10.78 -14.15 -13.54
CA ILE A 148 -11.36 -13.99 -14.86
C ILE A 148 -11.13 -15.24 -15.71
N ASP A 149 -9.92 -15.80 -15.69
CA ASP A 149 -9.58 -17.04 -16.42
C ASP A 149 -10.36 -18.25 -15.91
N LEU A 150 -10.77 -18.24 -14.63
CA LEU A 150 -11.68 -19.25 -14.06
C LEU A 150 -13.15 -19.04 -14.44
N GLY A 151 -13.50 -17.97 -15.16
CA GLY A 151 -14.84 -17.68 -15.64
C GLY A 151 -15.73 -16.89 -14.68
N PHE A 152 -15.17 -16.30 -13.62
CA PHE A 152 -15.94 -15.41 -12.74
C PHE A 152 -16.22 -14.06 -13.41
N SER A 153 -17.43 -13.52 -13.20
CA SER A 153 -17.77 -12.18 -13.66
C SER A 153 -17.01 -11.10 -12.87
N LEU A 154 -16.86 -9.91 -13.46
CA LEU A 154 -16.23 -8.77 -12.76
C LEU A 154 -17.03 -8.38 -11.51
N THR A 155 -18.37 -8.52 -11.56
CA THR A 155 -19.25 -8.29 -10.41
C THR A 155 -19.00 -9.30 -9.29
N ASP A 156 -18.86 -10.59 -9.61
CA ASP A 156 -18.55 -11.63 -8.61
C ASP A 156 -17.19 -11.37 -7.96
N ILE A 157 -16.18 -11.00 -8.75
CA ILE A 157 -14.85 -10.65 -8.24
C ILE A 157 -14.92 -9.43 -7.32
N GLY A 158 -15.65 -8.39 -7.73
CA GLY A 158 -15.82 -7.17 -6.95
C GLY A 158 -16.55 -7.40 -5.63
N LEU A 159 -17.69 -8.09 -5.67
CA LEU A 159 -18.54 -8.34 -4.51
C LEU A 159 -17.97 -9.39 -3.56
N VAL A 160 -17.54 -10.53 -4.09
CA VAL A 160 -17.15 -11.68 -3.26
C VAL A 160 -15.67 -11.66 -2.97
N ALA A 161 -14.80 -11.72 -3.99
CA ALA A 161 -13.39 -11.88 -3.80
C ALA A 161 -12.75 -10.66 -3.08
N LYS A 162 -13.10 -9.45 -3.47
CA LYS A 162 -12.53 -8.22 -2.87
C LYS A 162 -13.05 -7.99 -1.44
N ASN A 163 -14.32 -8.24 -1.17
CA ASN A 163 -14.86 -8.12 0.19
C ASN A 163 -14.31 -9.24 1.10
N ALA A 164 -14.27 -10.49 0.64
CA ALA A 164 -13.67 -11.58 1.39
C ALA A 164 -12.20 -11.30 1.74
N ALA A 165 -11.42 -10.80 0.77
CA ALA A 165 -10.03 -10.41 0.99
C ALA A 165 -9.88 -9.29 2.04
N LEU A 166 -10.78 -8.30 2.04
CA LEU A 166 -10.79 -7.21 3.02
C LEU A 166 -11.01 -7.76 4.44
N TRP A 167 -12.08 -8.51 4.65
CA TRP A 167 -12.42 -9.06 5.97
C TRP A 167 -11.35 -10.00 6.49
N THR A 168 -10.86 -10.89 5.63
CA THR A 168 -9.76 -11.81 5.96
C THR A 168 -8.49 -11.05 6.33
N SER A 169 -8.18 -9.96 5.64
CA SER A 169 -7.03 -9.11 5.93
C SER A 169 -7.16 -8.39 7.26
N ILE A 170 -8.35 -7.89 7.62
CA ILE A 170 -8.61 -7.25 8.91
C ILE A 170 -8.45 -8.28 10.05
N ILE A 171 -9.12 -9.41 9.94
CA ILE A 171 -9.08 -10.48 10.95
C ILE A 171 -7.64 -11.03 11.08
N GLY A 172 -6.99 -11.30 9.96
CA GLY A 172 -5.61 -11.77 9.92
C GLY A 172 -4.63 -10.76 10.53
N GLY A 173 -4.84 -9.47 10.30
CA GLY A 173 -4.04 -8.40 10.90
C GLY A 173 -4.19 -8.34 12.43
N ILE A 174 -5.40 -8.47 12.95
CA ILE A 174 -5.67 -8.50 14.39
C ILE A 174 -5.03 -9.73 15.03
N ILE A 175 -5.29 -10.93 14.49
CA ILE A 175 -4.73 -12.18 14.99
C ILE A 175 -3.20 -12.16 14.90
N GLY A 176 -2.65 -11.72 13.77
CA GLY A 176 -1.21 -11.60 13.58
C GLY A 176 -0.57 -10.63 14.57
N GLY A 177 -1.22 -9.50 14.84
CA GLY A 177 -0.77 -8.54 15.86
C GLY A 177 -0.73 -9.13 17.26
N ILE A 178 -1.76 -9.86 17.67
CA ILE A 178 -1.83 -10.53 18.98
C ILE A 178 -0.73 -11.60 19.08
N ILE A 179 -0.55 -12.40 18.05
CA ILE A 179 0.51 -13.44 18.02
C ILE A 179 1.88 -12.77 18.12
N MET A 180 2.12 -11.68 17.36
CA MET A 180 3.40 -10.98 17.36
C MET A 180 3.77 -10.41 18.73
N ILE A 181 2.80 -9.93 19.51
CA ILE A 181 3.02 -9.47 20.90
C ILE A 181 3.50 -10.61 21.79
N ARG A 182 2.98 -11.83 21.58
CA ARG A 182 3.32 -13.00 22.41
C ARG A 182 4.65 -13.65 22.05
N ILE A 183 4.96 -13.79 20.76
CA ILE A 183 6.14 -14.55 20.30
C ILE A 183 7.32 -13.66 19.88
N GLY A 184 7.09 -12.34 19.78
CA GLY A 184 8.08 -11.35 19.34
C GLY A 184 8.16 -11.21 17.81
N ILE A 185 8.65 -10.06 17.36
CA ILE A 185 8.66 -9.66 15.93
C ILE A 185 9.45 -10.64 15.06
N ASN A 186 10.65 -11.03 15.48
CA ASN A 186 11.52 -11.89 14.68
C ASN A 186 10.92 -13.26 14.37
N LYS A 187 10.37 -13.91 15.41
CA LYS A 187 9.72 -15.21 15.24
C LYS A 187 8.44 -15.11 14.42
N ALA A 188 7.66 -14.05 14.63
CA ALA A 188 6.43 -13.77 13.87
C ALA A 188 6.73 -13.61 12.37
N LEU A 189 7.76 -12.84 12.00
CA LEU A 189 8.16 -12.66 10.60
C LEU A 189 8.52 -14.00 9.92
N TRP A 190 9.26 -14.88 10.60
CA TRP A 190 9.58 -16.20 10.07
C TRP A 190 8.34 -17.06 9.89
N ILE A 191 7.46 -17.14 10.90
CA ILE A 191 6.24 -17.94 10.85
C ILE A 191 5.32 -17.44 9.74
N PHE A 192 5.03 -16.15 9.70
CA PHE A 192 4.13 -15.56 8.70
C PHE A 192 4.72 -15.54 7.28
N GLY A 193 6.04 -15.51 7.14
CA GLY A 193 6.70 -15.64 5.84
C GLY A 193 6.69 -17.07 5.29
N LEU A 194 6.76 -18.09 6.14
CA LEU A 194 6.79 -19.50 5.73
C LEU A 194 5.40 -20.08 5.44
N ILE A 195 4.35 -19.64 6.13
CA ILE A 195 2.98 -20.13 5.94
C ILE A 195 2.50 -20.02 4.49
N PRO A 196 2.62 -18.87 3.80
CA PRO A 196 2.21 -18.75 2.39
C PRO A 196 2.96 -19.69 1.46
N VAL A 197 4.27 -19.89 1.70
CA VAL A 197 5.11 -20.78 0.89
C VAL A 197 4.68 -22.24 1.04
N SER A 198 4.31 -22.66 2.25
CA SER A 198 3.82 -24.02 2.50
C SER A 198 2.48 -24.28 1.80
N TYR A 199 1.59 -23.29 1.75
CA TYR A 199 0.28 -23.42 1.14
C TYR A 199 0.35 -23.57 -0.39
N THR A 200 1.30 -22.92 -1.05
CA THR A 200 1.48 -23.03 -2.51
C THR A 200 2.02 -24.40 -2.94
N ARG A 201 2.77 -25.10 -2.09
CA ARG A 201 3.27 -26.47 -2.37
C ARG A 201 2.22 -27.59 -2.25
N LEU A 202 1.15 -27.36 -1.53
CA LEU A 202 0.10 -28.40 -1.32
C LEU A 202 -0.87 -28.48 -2.50
N ARG A 203 -0.80 -27.61 -3.49
CA ARG A 203 -1.66 -27.55 -4.67
C ARG A 203 -0.97 -27.86 -6.01
N ALA A 204 0.32 -28.16 -5.99
CA ALA A 204 1.07 -28.67 -7.14
C ALA A 204 1.19 -30.19 -7.06
#